data_968bacf5cd37f564fe32d79fd7a5d5f6
#
_entry.id   968bacf5cd37f564fe32d79fd7a5d5f6
#
_cell.length_a   1.000
_cell.length_b   1.000
_cell.length_c   1.000
_cell.angle_alpha   90.00
_cell.angle_beta   90.00
_cell.angle_gamma   90.00
#
_symmetry.space_group_name_H-M   'P 1'
#
loop_
_entity.id
_entity.type
_entity.pdbx_description
1 polymer ?
#
loop_
_entity_poly.entity_id
_entity_poly.type
_entity_poly.pdbx_seq_one_letter_code
_entity_poly.pdbx_strand_id
1 'polypeptide(L)'
;MSHPLDNIFWNTLTGPHACYAAGSGSVRRYAQGFSPILGFEDLQRPDFAELERICAPGEHFYCETWSGEPPPGWMIEAEATMFRMVWDGAPSMPTDAQDAVPLTAEHARRAVDLALLTKPGPFGLRTIELGDYYGYFDGERLMAMAGERTFVAGYREVSGVCTHPDDQGRGYAGKLMRRLVSQQLARGELPFLHVMSHNRVAHELYLRMGFRDYSEPLVRVLARV
;
A
#
# COMPACT_ATOMS: atom_id res chain seq x y z
N MET A 1 20.06 7.57 13.12
CA MET A 1 19.31 6.44 12.53
C MET A 1 18.22 7.04 11.66
N SER A 2 18.02 6.56 10.44
CA SER A 2 16.92 6.96 9.59
C SER A 2 15.58 6.52 10.19
N HIS A 3 14.52 7.26 9.92
CA HIS A 3 13.19 6.89 10.41
C HIS A 3 12.71 5.61 9.71
N PRO A 4 11.99 4.68 10.38
CA PRO A 4 11.54 3.42 9.77
C PRO A 4 10.73 3.59 8.48
N LEU A 5 9.99 4.68 8.36
CA LEU A 5 9.21 5.00 7.16
C LEU A 5 10.05 5.52 5.98
N ASP A 6 11.31 5.93 6.16
CA ASP A 6 12.11 6.51 5.08
C ASP A 6 12.45 5.48 3.98
N ASN A 7 12.51 4.19 4.32
CA ASN A 7 12.64 3.08 3.38
C ASN A 7 11.64 1.96 3.72
N ILE A 8 10.36 2.32 3.70
CA ILE A 8 9.29 1.45 4.21
C ILE A 8 9.20 0.11 3.48
N PHE A 9 9.39 0.09 2.17
CA PHE A 9 9.29 -1.14 1.38
C PHE A 9 10.42 -2.12 1.72
N TRP A 10 11.66 -1.65 1.77
CA TRP A 10 12.79 -2.47 2.21
C TRP A 10 12.60 -2.99 3.63
N ASN A 11 12.29 -2.08 4.56
CA ASN A 11 12.13 -2.41 5.98
C ASN A 11 10.99 -3.41 6.24
N THR A 12 9.90 -3.31 5.47
CA THR A 12 8.80 -4.28 5.53
C THR A 12 9.22 -5.63 4.98
N LEU A 13 9.85 -5.67 3.80
CA LEU A 13 10.20 -6.90 3.08
C LEU A 13 11.39 -7.65 3.69
N THR A 14 12.24 -6.99 4.46
CA THR A 14 13.33 -7.63 5.22
C THR A 14 12.97 -7.92 6.68
N GLY A 15 11.89 -7.34 7.16
CA GLY A 15 11.38 -7.48 8.52
C GLY A 15 10.09 -8.29 8.58
N PRO A 16 8.96 -7.66 8.96
CA PRO A 16 7.72 -8.40 9.25
C PRO A 16 7.17 -9.22 8.08
N HIS A 17 7.40 -8.78 6.84
CA HIS A 17 6.92 -9.46 5.64
C HIS A 17 8.02 -10.27 4.92
N ALA A 18 9.10 -10.62 5.58
CA ALA A 18 10.18 -11.43 4.98
C ALA A 18 9.66 -12.79 4.45
N CYS A 19 8.63 -13.38 5.08
CA CYS A 19 7.99 -14.62 4.62
C CYS A 19 7.18 -14.48 3.31
N TYR A 20 6.78 -13.26 2.96
CA TYR A 20 6.07 -12.92 1.70
C TYR A 20 7.01 -12.35 0.63
N ALA A 21 8.29 -12.17 0.96
CA ALA A 21 9.26 -11.59 0.08
C ALA A 21 9.98 -12.63 -0.79
N ALA A 22 10.40 -12.20 -1.96
CA ALA A 22 11.37 -12.90 -2.81
C ALA A 22 12.61 -12.01 -3.00
N GLY A 23 13.74 -12.65 -3.29
CA GLY A 23 15.02 -11.98 -3.47
C GLY A 23 15.98 -12.18 -2.30
N SER A 24 17.22 -11.75 -2.50
CA SER A 24 18.33 -11.87 -1.56
C SER A 24 19.20 -10.60 -1.62
N GLY A 25 20.30 -10.55 -0.84
CA GLY A 25 21.21 -9.40 -0.88
C GLY A 25 20.50 -8.08 -0.62
N SER A 26 20.72 -7.11 -1.47
CA SER A 26 20.32 -5.71 -1.36
C SER A 26 18.95 -5.37 -1.98
N VAL A 27 18.21 -6.36 -2.49
CA VAL A 27 16.90 -6.18 -3.13
C VAL A 27 15.89 -7.17 -2.59
N ARG A 28 14.69 -6.69 -2.33
CA ARG A 28 13.52 -7.52 -1.99
C ARG A 28 12.32 -7.05 -2.78
N ARG A 29 11.50 -7.99 -3.22
CA ARG A 29 10.17 -7.73 -3.76
C ARG A 29 9.16 -8.62 -3.10
N TYR A 30 7.89 -8.27 -3.12
CA TYR A 30 6.87 -9.26 -2.79
C TYR A 30 6.91 -10.43 -3.78
N ALA A 31 6.63 -11.62 -3.30
CA ALA A 31 6.46 -12.82 -4.12
C ALA A 31 5.29 -12.63 -5.10
N GLN A 32 5.24 -13.46 -6.13
CA GLN A 32 4.19 -13.40 -7.16
C GLN A 32 2.79 -13.52 -6.55
N GLY A 33 1.85 -12.75 -7.07
CA GLY A 33 0.46 -12.71 -6.62
C GLY A 33 0.16 -11.61 -5.59
N PHE A 34 1.16 -11.05 -4.92
CA PHE A 34 1.03 -9.84 -4.10
C PHE A 34 1.09 -8.56 -4.95
N SER A 35 0.92 -7.42 -4.30
CA SER A 35 1.24 -6.12 -4.90
C SER A 35 2.67 -6.12 -5.43
N PRO A 36 2.94 -5.71 -6.68
CA PRO A 36 4.28 -5.73 -7.28
C PRO A 36 5.15 -4.58 -6.74
N ILE A 37 5.46 -4.63 -5.46
CA ILE A 37 6.29 -3.65 -4.75
C ILE A 37 7.66 -4.24 -4.54
N LEU A 38 8.70 -3.42 -4.74
CA LEU A 38 10.08 -3.74 -4.43
C LEU A 38 10.69 -2.70 -3.48
N GLY A 39 11.69 -3.13 -2.71
CA GLY A 39 12.54 -2.30 -1.88
C GLY A 39 14.00 -2.56 -2.17
N PHE A 40 14.78 -1.48 -2.29
CA PHE A 40 16.23 -1.51 -2.32
C PHE A 40 16.78 -1.15 -0.95
N GLU A 41 17.86 -1.81 -0.54
CA GLU A 41 18.56 -1.49 0.70
C GLU A 41 19.12 -0.05 0.67
N ASP A 42 19.79 0.30 -0.42
CA ASP A 42 20.33 1.63 -0.68
C ASP A 42 19.52 2.33 -1.79
N LEU A 43 18.68 3.29 -1.39
CA LEU A 43 17.85 4.07 -2.32
C LEU A 43 18.67 5.03 -3.20
N GLN A 44 19.93 5.32 -2.85
CA GLN A 44 20.80 6.16 -3.67
C GLN A 44 21.54 5.35 -4.74
N ARG A 45 21.72 4.05 -4.50
CA ARG A 45 22.44 3.12 -5.37
C ARG A 45 21.67 1.80 -5.49
N PRO A 46 20.48 1.82 -6.13
CA PRO A 46 19.67 0.62 -6.29
C PRO A 46 20.40 -0.46 -7.08
N ASP A 47 20.38 -1.68 -6.57
CA ASP A 47 21.06 -2.83 -7.17
C ASP A 47 20.19 -3.50 -8.25
N PHE A 48 20.20 -2.93 -9.44
CA PHE A 48 19.47 -3.48 -10.58
C PHE A 48 20.02 -4.83 -11.06
N ALA A 49 21.32 -5.11 -10.84
CA ALA A 49 21.90 -6.40 -11.22
C ALA A 49 21.33 -7.53 -10.35
N GLU A 50 21.11 -7.28 -9.05
CA GLU A 50 20.45 -8.24 -8.18
C GLU A 50 18.95 -8.34 -8.50
N LEU A 51 18.27 -7.21 -8.79
CA LEU A 51 16.87 -7.21 -9.19
C LEU A 51 16.66 -8.06 -10.46
N GLU A 52 17.56 -7.97 -11.42
CA GLU A 52 17.50 -8.74 -12.68
C GLU A 52 17.52 -10.25 -12.46
N ARG A 53 18.19 -10.73 -11.43
CA ARG A 53 18.26 -12.17 -11.09
C ARG A 53 16.96 -12.73 -10.53
N ILE A 54 16.10 -11.87 -10.00
CA ILE A 54 14.90 -12.27 -9.28
C ILE A 54 13.59 -11.87 -9.96
N CYS A 55 13.67 -11.40 -11.21
CA CYS A 55 12.51 -11.04 -12.01
C CYS A 55 12.63 -11.52 -13.46
N ALA A 56 11.51 -11.67 -14.13
CA ALA A 56 11.42 -12.04 -15.54
C ALA A 56 11.29 -10.79 -16.43
N PRO A 57 11.65 -10.86 -17.72
CA PRO A 57 11.30 -9.82 -18.70
C PRO A 57 9.80 -9.55 -18.71
N GLY A 58 9.41 -8.29 -18.84
CA GLY A 58 8.01 -7.86 -18.82
C GLY A 58 7.39 -7.70 -17.42
N GLU A 59 8.09 -8.07 -16.34
CA GLU A 59 7.62 -7.74 -14.99
C GLU A 59 7.83 -6.24 -14.71
N HIS A 60 6.91 -5.66 -13.95
CA HIS A 60 7.01 -4.28 -13.49
C HIS A 60 6.80 -4.17 -11.97
N PHE A 61 7.43 -3.16 -11.37
CA PHE A 61 7.48 -2.99 -9.93
C PHE A 61 7.30 -1.53 -9.54
N TYR A 62 6.59 -1.32 -8.45
CA TYR A 62 6.52 -0.03 -7.77
C TYR A 62 7.68 0.10 -6.80
N CYS A 63 8.49 1.14 -6.95
CA CYS A 63 9.52 1.55 -6.00
C CYS A 63 9.36 3.03 -5.65
N GLU A 64 9.99 3.45 -4.56
CA GLU A 64 9.89 4.83 -4.08
C GLU A 64 11.26 5.44 -3.79
N THR A 65 11.30 6.77 -3.73
CA THR A 65 12.43 7.60 -3.26
C THR A 65 13.65 7.63 -4.20
N TRP A 66 13.84 6.65 -5.06
CA TRP A 66 14.92 6.65 -6.04
C TRP A 66 14.61 7.57 -7.24
N SER A 67 15.57 8.45 -7.61
CA SER A 67 15.42 9.45 -8.68
C SER A 67 16.47 9.36 -9.80
N GLY A 68 17.35 8.35 -9.77
CA GLY A 68 18.39 8.14 -10.80
C GLY A 68 17.84 7.62 -12.12
N GLU A 69 18.71 7.47 -13.11
CA GLU A 69 18.38 6.85 -14.40
C GLU A 69 18.42 5.33 -14.30
N PRO A 70 17.51 4.61 -14.95
CA PRO A 70 17.54 3.16 -14.99
C PRO A 70 18.69 2.69 -15.91
N PRO A 71 19.34 1.55 -15.58
CA PRO A 71 20.35 0.97 -16.46
C PRO A 71 19.72 0.35 -17.72
N PRO A 72 20.53 0.00 -18.76
CA PRO A 72 20.04 -0.73 -19.92
C PRO A 72 19.24 -1.99 -19.51
N GLY A 73 18.16 -2.28 -20.20
CA GLY A 73 17.25 -3.38 -19.89
C GLY A 73 16.14 -3.03 -18.91
N TRP A 74 16.09 -1.77 -18.46
CA TRP A 74 15.03 -1.25 -17.59
C TRP A 74 14.47 0.07 -18.12
N MET A 75 13.19 0.29 -17.89
CA MET A 75 12.52 1.54 -18.22
C MET A 75 11.63 2.02 -17.07
N ILE A 76 11.43 3.33 -17.01
CA ILE A 76 10.42 3.94 -16.13
C ILE A 76 9.12 4.08 -16.93
N GLU A 77 8.10 3.28 -16.58
CA GLU A 77 6.77 3.36 -17.22
C GLU A 77 5.94 4.52 -16.69
N ALA A 78 6.11 4.85 -15.42
CA ALA A 78 5.41 5.94 -14.78
C ALA A 78 6.24 6.53 -13.64
N GLU A 79 6.06 7.82 -13.43
CA GLU A 79 6.67 8.57 -12.34
C GLU A 79 5.67 9.59 -11.78
N ALA A 80 5.58 9.67 -10.47
CA ALA A 80 4.75 10.64 -9.77
C ALA A 80 5.25 10.85 -8.34
N THR A 81 4.65 11.79 -7.61
CA THR A 81 4.85 11.91 -6.16
C THR A 81 3.63 11.41 -5.40
N MET A 82 3.84 10.96 -4.17
CA MET A 82 2.78 10.59 -3.26
C MET A 82 3.10 11.10 -1.85
N PHE A 83 2.09 11.60 -1.16
CA PHE A 83 2.23 11.88 0.26
C PHE A 83 2.29 10.57 1.03
N ARG A 84 3.24 10.49 1.94
CA ARG A 84 3.22 9.56 3.06
C ARG A 84 2.68 10.33 4.26
N MET A 85 1.54 9.90 4.76
CA MET A 85 0.87 10.56 5.88
C MET A 85 0.88 9.66 7.10
N VAL A 86 1.05 10.22 8.28
CA VAL A 86 1.03 9.50 9.56
C VAL A 86 -0.10 10.01 10.43
N TRP A 87 -0.63 9.12 11.27
CA TRP A 87 -1.65 9.48 12.23
C TRP A 87 -1.11 10.43 13.30
N ASP A 88 -1.81 11.54 13.52
CA ASP A 88 -1.51 12.56 14.52
C ASP A 88 -2.78 12.93 15.34
N GLY A 89 -3.83 12.13 15.16
CA GLY A 89 -5.11 12.31 15.85
C GLY A 89 -5.11 11.73 17.27
N ALA A 90 -6.28 11.63 17.84
CA ALA A 90 -6.46 11.06 19.18
C ALA A 90 -5.93 9.61 19.25
N PRO A 91 -5.50 9.14 20.43
CA PRO A 91 -4.96 7.77 20.62
C PRO A 91 -6.04 6.68 20.45
N SER A 92 -7.30 7.06 20.30
CA SER A 92 -8.41 6.16 19.96
C SER A 92 -9.34 6.84 18.99
N MET A 93 -9.94 6.05 18.10
CA MET A 93 -10.93 6.51 17.12
C MET A 93 -12.21 5.69 17.25
N PRO A 94 -13.37 6.31 17.46
CA PRO A 94 -14.65 5.61 17.41
C PRO A 94 -14.92 5.03 16.03
N THR A 95 -15.47 3.84 15.96
CA THR A 95 -15.87 3.20 14.71
C THR A 95 -17.34 2.80 14.72
N ASP A 96 -17.99 3.04 13.59
CA ASP A 96 -19.37 2.64 13.28
C ASP A 96 -19.44 1.55 12.20
N ALA A 97 -18.27 0.99 11.80
CA ALA A 97 -18.15 0.01 10.73
C ALA A 97 -18.15 -1.44 11.24
N GLN A 98 -18.93 -1.75 12.27
CA GLN A 98 -19.04 -3.13 12.79
C GLN A 98 -19.72 -4.08 11.81
N ASP A 99 -20.50 -3.56 10.89
CA ASP A 99 -21.20 -4.26 9.80
C ASP A 99 -20.30 -4.54 8.57
N ALA A 100 -19.08 -4.03 8.54
CA ALA A 100 -18.12 -4.32 7.46
C ALA A 100 -17.64 -5.78 7.54
N VAL A 101 -17.67 -6.48 6.40
CA VAL A 101 -17.31 -7.89 6.27
C VAL A 101 -15.79 -8.04 6.20
N PRO A 102 -15.16 -8.91 7.01
CA PRO A 102 -13.76 -9.26 6.83
C PRO A 102 -13.55 -9.95 5.47
N LEU A 103 -12.56 -9.48 4.70
CA LEU A 103 -12.22 -10.10 3.42
C LEU A 103 -11.25 -11.26 3.65
N THR A 104 -11.54 -12.39 3.03
CA THR A 104 -10.74 -13.61 3.06
C THR A 104 -10.28 -14.00 1.65
N ALA A 105 -9.53 -15.07 1.51
CA ALA A 105 -9.11 -15.60 0.20
C ALA A 105 -10.27 -15.79 -0.78
N GLU A 106 -11.48 -16.11 -0.30
CA GLU A 106 -12.68 -16.25 -1.13
C GLU A 106 -13.13 -14.93 -1.79
N HIS A 107 -12.73 -13.81 -1.19
CA HIS A 107 -13.04 -12.46 -1.70
C HIS A 107 -11.92 -11.87 -2.59
N ALA A 108 -10.76 -12.56 -2.70
CA ALA A 108 -9.56 -12.04 -3.35
C ALA A 108 -9.82 -11.56 -4.79
N ARG A 109 -10.59 -12.34 -5.56
CA ARG A 109 -10.92 -11.98 -6.95
C ARG A 109 -11.74 -10.70 -7.02
N ARG A 110 -12.78 -10.57 -6.19
CA ARG A 110 -13.62 -9.37 -6.12
C ARG A 110 -12.83 -8.14 -5.69
N ALA A 111 -11.88 -8.32 -4.75
CA ALA A 111 -10.99 -7.25 -4.31
C ALA A 111 -10.06 -6.78 -5.46
N VAL A 112 -9.49 -7.71 -6.24
CA VAL A 112 -8.70 -7.37 -7.43
C VAL A 112 -9.54 -6.66 -8.48
N ASP A 113 -10.75 -7.16 -8.77
CA ASP A 113 -11.63 -6.55 -9.78
C ASP A 113 -12.01 -5.11 -9.39
N LEU A 114 -12.32 -4.86 -8.09
CA LEU A 114 -12.58 -3.52 -7.58
C LEU A 114 -11.33 -2.64 -7.65
N ALA A 115 -10.15 -3.17 -7.31
CA ALA A 115 -8.89 -2.44 -7.39
C ALA A 115 -8.52 -2.08 -8.84
N LEU A 116 -8.74 -2.96 -9.80
CA LEU A 116 -8.51 -2.69 -11.23
C LEU A 116 -9.44 -1.58 -11.74
N LEU A 117 -10.69 -1.57 -11.29
CA LEU A 117 -11.67 -0.55 -11.64
C LEU A 117 -11.33 0.82 -11.06
N THR A 118 -10.91 0.87 -9.79
CA THR A 118 -10.78 2.12 -9.03
C THR A 118 -9.34 2.62 -8.88
N LYS A 119 -8.35 1.77 -9.17
CA LYS A 119 -6.90 2.06 -9.16
C LYS A 119 -6.40 2.71 -7.86
N PRO A 120 -6.67 2.13 -6.67
CA PRO A 120 -6.21 2.66 -5.39
C PRO A 120 -4.69 2.48 -5.17
N GLY A 121 -4.01 1.81 -6.08
CA GLY A 121 -2.61 1.41 -6.04
C GLY A 121 -2.45 -0.06 -6.46
N PRO A 122 -1.20 -0.58 -6.48
CA PRO A 122 -0.96 -1.95 -6.90
C PRO A 122 -1.65 -2.96 -5.97
N PHE A 123 -2.35 -3.93 -6.57
CA PHE A 123 -3.11 -4.94 -5.84
C PHE A 123 -3.11 -6.27 -6.60
N GLY A 124 -2.74 -7.35 -5.94
CA GLY A 124 -2.73 -8.70 -6.49
C GLY A 124 -3.67 -9.64 -5.72
N LEU A 125 -3.87 -10.84 -6.21
CA LEU A 125 -4.78 -11.85 -5.61
C LEU A 125 -4.42 -12.21 -4.16
N ARG A 126 -3.12 -12.11 -3.81
CA ARG A 126 -2.62 -12.42 -2.47
C ARG A 126 -2.46 -11.18 -1.57
N THR A 127 -2.71 -9.97 -2.08
CA THR A 127 -2.50 -8.74 -1.30
C THR A 127 -3.32 -8.71 -0.01
N ILE A 128 -4.51 -9.31 0.00
CA ILE A 128 -5.34 -9.42 1.21
C ILE A 128 -4.74 -10.30 2.31
N GLU A 129 -3.68 -11.09 2.03
CA GLU A 129 -2.97 -11.88 3.02
C GLU A 129 -1.98 -11.03 3.85
N LEU A 130 -1.71 -9.78 3.46
CA LEU A 130 -0.72 -8.91 4.10
C LEU A 130 -1.21 -8.28 5.42
N GLY A 131 -2.52 -8.31 5.68
CA GLY A 131 -3.11 -7.76 6.89
C GLY A 131 -4.63 -7.86 6.88
N ASP A 132 -5.27 -7.16 7.78
CA ASP A 132 -6.73 -7.13 7.88
C ASP A 132 -7.32 -6.33 6.72
N TYR A 133 -8.26 -6.91 5.99
CA TYR A 133 -9.06 -6.25 4.95
C TYR A 133 -10.55 -6.35 5.28
N TYR A 134 -11.28 -5.28 5.03
CA TYR A 134 -12.72 -5.20 5.22
C TYR A 134 -13.41 -4.63 4.00
N GLY A 135 -14.64 -5.07 3.75
CA GLY A 135 -15.45 -4.58 2.64
C GLY A 135 -16.93 -4.47 2.96
N TYR A 136 -17.63 -3.73 2.13
CA TYR A 136 -19.07 -3.67 2.07
C TYR A 136 -19.56 -4.33 0.79
N PHE A 137 -20.64 -5.10 0.91
CA PHE A 137 -21.21 -5.85 -0.21
C PHE A 137 -22.67 -5.44 -0.47
N ASP A 138 -23.07 -5.57 -1.73
CA ASP A 138 -24.46 -5.61 -2.17
C ASP A 138 -24.64 -6.94 -2.93
N GLY A 139 -25.23 -7.94 -2.26
CA GLY A 139 -25.19 -9.31 -2.70
C GLY A 139 -23.77 -9.81 -2.87
N GLU A 140 -23.42 -10.22 -4.11
CA GLU A 140 -22.08 -10.70 -4.44
C GLU A 140 -21.11 -9.58 -4.85
N ARG A 141 -21.57 -8.36 -5.04
CA ARG A 141 -20.78 -7.24 -5.51
C ARG A 141 -20.07 -6.54 -4.36
N LEU A 142 -18.75 -6.47 -4.40
CA LEU A 142 -17.95 -5.69 -3.46
C LEU A 142 -18.06 -4.19 -3.82
N MET A 143 -18.71 -3.41 -2.96
CA MET A 143 -18.95 -1.97 -3.16
C MET A 143 -17.77 -1.10 -2.72
N ALA A 144 -17.13 -1.48 -1.63
CA ALA A 144 -16.00 -0.75 -1.09
C ALA A 144 -15.10 -1.69 -0.30
N MET A 145 -13.80 -1.38 -0.27
CA MET A 145 -12.84 -2.07 0.58
C MET A 145 -11.79 -1.12 1.14
N ALA A 146 -11.14 -1.54 2.21
CA ALA A 146 -9.89 -0.99 2.72
C ALA A 146 -9.18 -2.09 3.54
N GLY A 147 -7.87 -1.98 3.69
CA GLY A 147 -7.12 -2.94 4.49
C GLY A 147 -5.71 -2.46 4.83
N GLU A 148 -4.87 -3.41 5.18
CA GLU A 148 -3.49 -3.19 5.61
C GLU A 148 -2.52 -3.81 4.60
N ARG A 149 -1.38 -3.16 4.33
CA ARG A 149 -0.41 -3.66 3.35
C ARG A 149 1.01 -3.76 3.92
N THR A 150 1.62 -2.66 4.33
CA THR A 150 2.98 -2.65 4.86
C THR A 150 2.99 -2.41 6.37
N PHE A 151 4.02 -2.92 7.01
CA PHE A 151 4.18 -2.80 8.46
C PHE A 151 5.66 -2.75 8.83
N VAL A 152 6.04 -1.82 9.69
CA VAL A 152 7.42 -1.73 10.21
C VAL A 152 7.46 -1.01 11.56
N ALA A 153 8.21 -1.56 12.51
CA ALA A 153 8.55 -0.89 13.77
C ALA A 153 7.37 -0.17 14.46
N GLY A 154 6.21 -0.83 14.50
CA GLY A 154 5.00 -0.28 15.12
C GLY A 154 4.16 0.63 14.21
N TYR A 155 4.58 0.90 12.97
CA TYR A 155 3.79 1.62 11.97
C TYR A 155 3.06 0.65 11.07
N ARG A 156 1.73 0.80 10.92
CA ARG A 156 0.88 -0.04 10.06
C ARG A 156 0.21 0.79 8.97
N GLU A 157 0.36 0.35 7.71
CA GLU A 157 -0.24 1.06 6.57
C GLU A 157 -1.73 0.74 6.45
N VAL A 158 -2.56 1.78 6.33
CA VAL A 158 -3.89 1.67 5.75
C VAL A 158 -3.79 1.81 4.24
N SER A 159 -4.26 0.81 3.51
CA SER A 159 -4.07 0.70 2.05
C SER A 159 -5.31 0.15 1.35
N GLY A 160 -5.31 0.16 0.01
CA GLY A 160 -6.39 -0.42 -0.79
C GLY A 160 -7.75 0.25 -0.59
N VAL A 161 -7.77 1.50 -0.11
CA VAL A 161 -9.00 2.24 0.16
C VAL A 161 -9.66 2.61 -1.15
N CYS A 162 -10.78 1.98 -1.45
CA CYS A 162 -11.51 2.26 -2.67
C CYS A 162 -13.01 1.97 -2.53
N THR A 163 -13.80 2.65 -3.36
CA THR A 163 -15.26 2.51 -3.44
C THR A 163 -15.66 2.46 -4.91
N HIS A 164 -16.50 1.49 -5.26
CA HIS A 164 -17.07 1.37 -6.59
C HIS A 164 -17.70 2.70 -7.03
N PRO A 165 -17.55 3.14 -8.28
CA PRO A 165 -18.09 4.43 -8.73
C PRO A 165 -19.55 4.67 -8.41
N ASP A 166 -20.41 3.64 -8.58
CA ASP A 166 -21.85 3.72 -8.31
C ASP A 166 -22.21 3.84 -6.81
N ASP A 167 -21.25 3.59 -5.92
CA ASP A 167 -21.45 3.58 -4.47
C ASP A 167 -20.69 4.70 -3.75
N GLN A 168 -20.06 5.60 -4.51
CA GLN A 168 -19.39 6.78 -3.95
C GLN A 168 -20.38 7.74 -3.27
N GLY A 169 -19.87 8.60 -2.39
CA GLY A 169 -20.70 9.55 -1.64
C GLY A 169 -21.48 8.96 -0.47
N ARG A 170 -21.46 7.63 -0.27
CA ARG A 170 -22.19 6.93 0.83
C ARG A 170 -21.35 6.78 2.12
N GLY A 171 -20.11 7.30 2.13
CA GLY A 171 -19.26 7.30 3.33
C GLY A 171 -18.54 6.00 3.63
N TYR A 172 -18.61 4.97 2.78
CA TYR A 172 -18.00 3.65 3.01
C TYR A 172 -16.50 3.73 3.27
N ALA A 173 -15.75 4.46 2.45
CA ALA A 173 -14.31 4.64 2.63
C ALA A 173 -13.97 5.19 4.02
N GLY A 174 -14.68 6.24 4.47
CA GLY A 174 -14.48 6.83 5.79
C GLY A 174 -14.79 5.86 6.93
N LYS A 175 -15.85 5.04 6.80
CA LYS A 175 -16.18 4.00 7.80
C LYS A 175 -15.10 2.93 7.89
N LEU A 176 -14.64 2.38 6.77
CA LEU A 176 -13.59 1.37 6.71
C LEU A 176 -12.27 1.90 7.26
N MET A 177 -11.90 3.13 6.90
CA MET A 177 -10.72 3.82 7.43
C MET A 177 -10.76 3.94 8.96
N ARG A 178 -11.90 4.43 9.53
CA ARG A 178 -12.06 4.54 10.99
C ARG A 178 -11.92 3.19 11.68
N ARG A 179 -12.47 2.12 11.10
CA ARG A 179 -12.32 0.76 11.63
C ARG A 179 -10.86 0.35 11.69
N LEU A 180 -10.12 0.47 10.59
CA LEU A 180 -8.71 0.09 10.52
C LEU A 180 -7.84 0.92 11.48
N VAL A 181 -8.01 2.24 11.47
CA VAL A 181 -7.28 3.14 12.40
C VAL A 181 -7.58 2.78 13.85
N SER A 182 -8.86 2.54 14.20
CA SER A 182 -9.24 2.13 15.55
C SER A 182 -8.57 0.82 15.97
N GLN A 183 -8.53 -0.18 15.08
CA GLN A 183 -7.88 -1.46 15.35
C GLN A 183 -6.37 -1.35 15.49
N GLN A 184 -5.71 -0.58 14.61
CA GLN A 184 -4.27 -0.34 14.67
C GLN A 184 -3.87 0.35 15.98
N LEU A 185 -4.59 1.40 16.37
CA LEU A 185 -4.36 2.10 17.63
C LEU A 185 -4.58 1.18 18.86
N ALA A 186 -5.62 0.34 18.82
CA ALA A 186 -5.88 -0.64 19.88
C ALA A 186 -4.78 -1.71 20.01
N ARG A 187 -4.06 -2.02 18.93
CA ARG A 187 -2.87 -2.90 18.93
C ARG A 187 -1.58 -2.15 19.34
N GLY A 188 -1.65 -0.85 19.63
CA GLY A 188 -0.48 -0.01 19.91
C GLY A 188 0.34 0.31 18.66
N GLU A 189 -0.24 0.16 17.48
CA GLU A 189 0.37 0.51 16.20
C GLU A 189 -0.01 1.92 15.78
N LEU A 190 0.90 2.63 15.12
CA LEU A 190 0.66 3.96 14.59
C LEU A 190 0.25 3.88 13.12
N PRO A 191 -0.98 4.29 12.78
CA PRO A 191 -1.46 4.27 11.40
C PRO A 191 -0.65 5.20 10.50
N PHE A 192 -0.34 4.75 9.28
CA PHE A 192 0.14 5.59 8.21
C PHE A 192 -0.52 5.18 6.89
N LEU A 193 -0.39 6.00 5.86
CA LEU A 193 -0.91 5.71 4.53
C LEU A 193 -0.10 6.41 3.45
N HIS A 194 -0.34 5.99 2.21
CA HIS A 194 0.15 6.67 1.02
C HIS A 194 -1.03 7.20 0.20
N VAL A 195 -0.88 8.40 -0.35
CA VAL A 195 -1.85 8.98 -1.28
C VAL A 195 -1.12 9.74 -2.38
N MET A 196 -1.49 9.49 -3.64
CA MET A 196 -0.88 10.20 -4.78
C MET A 196 -1.09 11.70 -4.63
N SER A 197 -0.06 12.50 -4.87
CA SER A 197 -0.07 13.96 -4.66
C SER A 197 -1.15 14.67 -5.48
N HIS A 198 -1.53 14.12 -6.63
CA HIS A 198 -2.62 14.64 -7.46
C HIS A 198 -4.02 14.30 -6.92
N ASN A 199 -4.17 13.32 -6.01
CA ASN A 199 -5.46 12.91 -5.43
C ASN A 199 -5.84 13.81 -4.24
N ARG A 200 -6.14 15.06 -4.52
CA ARG A 200 -6.48 16.08 -3.52
C ARG A 200 -7.69 15.69 -2.65
N VAL A 201 -8.67 15.04 -3.25
CA VAL A 201 -9.91 14.65 -2.53
C VAL A 201 -9.59 13.66 -1.42
N ALA A 202 -8.78 12.64 -1.70
CA ALA A 202 -8.36 11.66 -0.68
C ALA A 202 -7.41 12.31 0.35
N HIS A 203 -6.46 13.12 -0.09
CA HIS A 203 -5.53 13.83 0.79
C HIS A 203 -6.28 14.71 1.82
N GLU A 204 -7.22 15.53 1.37
CA GLU A 204 -8.06 16.35 2.25
C GLU A 204 -8.93 15.50 3.19
N LEU A 205 -9.45 14.36 2.73
CA LEU A 205 -10.17 13.43 3.59
C LEU A 205 -9.28 12.94 4.73
N TYR A 206 -8.05 12.52 4.43
CA TYR A 206 -7.11 12.00 5.43
C TYR A 206 -6.65 13.08 6.42
N LEU A 207 -6.42 14.31 5.97
CA LEU A 207 -6.17 15.45 6.86
C LEU A 207 -7.33 15.68 7.84
N ARG A 208 -8.58 15.69 7.34
CA ARG A 208 -9.77 15.82 8.21
C ARG A 208 -9.94 14.65 9.17
N MET A 209 -9.43 13.47 8.85
CA MET A 209 -9.47 12.30 9.73
C MET A 209 -8.43 12.35 10.86
N GLY A 210 -7.40 13.19 10.76
CA GLY A 210 -6.35 13.33 11.75
C GLY A 210 -4.97 12.80 11.29
N PHE A 211 -4.80 12.48 10.01
CA PHE A 211 -3.47 12.25 9.44
C PHE A 211 -2.78 13.58 9.15
N ARG A 212 -1.45 13.58 9.20
CA ARG A 212 -0.61 14.70 8.76
C ARG A 212 0.43 14.22 7.75
N ASP A 213 0.89 15.11 6.90
CA ASP A 213 1.95 14.81 5.96
C ASP A 213 3.27 14.55 6.73
N TYR A 214 3.92 13.45 6.40
CA TYR A 214 5.25 13.10 6.88
C TYR A 214 6.32 13.42 5.83
N SER A 215 6.10 12.96 4.60
CA SER A 215 7.01 13.18 3.46
C SER A 215 6.23 13.05 2.14
N GLU A 216 6.85 13.51 1.05
CA GLU A 216 6.31 13.38 -0.32
C GLU A 216 7.36 12.72 -1.22
N PRO A 217 7.59 11.39 -1.09
CA PRO A 217 8.54 10.69 -1.92
C PRO A 217 8.09 10.56 -3.38
N LEU A 218 9.09 10.48 -4.26
CA LEU A 218 8.92 10.03 -5.64
C LEU A 218 8.49 8.55 -5.64
N VAL A 219 7.54 8.19 -6.47
CA VAL A 219 7.16 6.81 -6.76
C VAL A 219 7.30 6.54 -8.25
N ARG A 220 7.87 5.41 -8.59
CA ARG A 220 8.11 4.97 -9.98
C ARG A 220 7.56 3.58 -10.21
N VAL A 221 7.11 3.36 -11.44
CA VAL A 221 6.86 2.02 -11.96
C VAL A 221 8.02 1.69 -12.89
N LEU A 222 8.81 0.70 -12.50
CA LEU A 222 9.94 0.17 -13.27
C LEU A 222 9.49 -1.08 -14.02
N ALA A 223 9.82 -1.17 -15.30
CA ALA A 223 9.62 -2.37 -16.10
C ALA A 223 10.96 -2.93 -16.57
N ARG A 224 11.08 -4.26 -16.56
CA ARG A 224 12.16 -4.99 -17.20
C ARG A 224 11.81 -5.20 -18.69
N VAL A 225 12.63 -4.67 -19.61
CA VAL A 225 12.47 -4.78 -21.07
C VAL A 225 13.21 -5.99 -21.61
#